data_07471901493f4889ff0716e34640824d
#
_entry.id   07471901493f4889ff0716e34640824d
#
_cell.length_a   1.000
_cell.length_b   1.000
_cell.length_c   1.000
_cell.angle_alpha   90.00
_cell.angle_beta   90.00
_cell.angle_gamma   90.00
#
_symmetry.space_group_name_H-M   'P 1'
#
loop_
_entity.id
_entity.type
_entity.pdbx_description
1 polymer ?
#
loop_
_entity_poly.entity_id
_entity_poly.type
_entity_poly.pdbx_seq_one_letter_code
_entity_poly.pdbx_strand_id
1 'polypeptide(L)'
;FGRGGRGVYILTDIPDLDAMLSSKPSHVLSQKYFRDLLYAQDIFEDLIVMEELHPPYHSSYTLVQKEEVCTLDHIREWGSASQTFRGVVNYDKDIENFTKILAREYNLEYTFNIELATNSQGKLVLFDLNPRIGASSGIDKDLGVNYPYLSLKLLLGENIELIYKNILNRRFVRYLDYVWSD
;
A
#
# COMPACT_ATOMS: atom_id res chain seq x y z
N PHE A 1 -17.95 0.86 1.30
CA PHE A 1 -16.67 0.19 1.49
C PHE A 1 -15.55 1.17 1.17
N GLY A 2 -14.58 1.30 2.11
CA GLY A 2 -13.56 2.33 2.03
C GLY A 2 -12.62 2.14 0.84
N ARG A 3 -12.40 3.21 0.07
CA ARG A 3 -11.32 3.28 -0.92
C ARG A 3 -10.35 4.37 -0.48
N GLY A 4 -9.05 4.09 -0.53
CA GLY A 4 -8.02 5.08 -0.21
C GLY A 4 -8.05 5.57 1.23
N GLY A 5 -8.25 4.69 2.22
CA GLY A 5 -8.29 5.01 3.64
C GLY A 5 -9.64 5.56 4.14
N ARG A 6 -10.66 5.65 3.29
CA ARG A 6 -12.01 6.01 3.75
C ARG A 6 -12.60 4.85 4.55
N GLY A 7 -13.27 5.18 5.68
CA GLY A 7 -13.85 4.18 6.58
C GLY A 7 -12.85 3.52 7.52
N VAL A 8 -11.61 4.00 7.58
CA VAL A 8 -10.61 3.57 8.56
C VAL A 8 -10.52 4.61 9.66
N TYR A 9 -10.66 4.18 10.90
CA TYR A 9 -10.63 5.06 12.07
C TYR A 9 -9.68 4.49 13.13
N ILE A 10 -8.94 5.37 13.77
CA ILE A 10 -8.13 5.05 14.95
C ILE A 10 -9.03 5.30 16.18
N LEU A 11 -9.18 4.28 16.99
CA LEU A 11 -9.93 4.40 18.25
C LEU A 11 -8.96 4.67 19.40
N THR A 12 -9.23 5.71 20.18
CA THR A 12 -8.42 6.10 21.33
C THR A 12 -9.31 6.45 22.52
N ASP A 13 -8.81 6.23 23.73
CA ASP A 13 -9.50 6.63 24.96
C ASP A 13 -9.37 8.13 25.24
N ILE A 14 -8.26 8.71 24.81
CA ILE A 14 -8.01 10.15 24.96
C ILE A 14 -7.80 10.71 23.56
N PRO A 15 -8.76 11.52 23.04
CA PRO A 15 -8.55 12.24 21.80
C PRO A 15 -7.33 13.14 21.96
N ASP A 16 -6.28 12.88 21.21
CA ASP A 16 -5.13 13.76 21.14
C ASP A 16 -5.59 15.07 20.46
N LEU A 17 -5.52 16.16 21.22
CA LEU A 17 -5.93 17.48 20.73
C LEU A 17 -5.08 17.88 19.51
N ASP A 18 -3.80 17.53 19.50
CA ASP A 18 -2.89 17.81 18.37
C ASP A 18 -3.28 17.00 17.14
N ALA A 19 -3.73 15.75 17.31
CA ALA A 19 -4.28 14.95 16.21
C ALA A 19 -5.60 15.51 15.68
N MET A 20 -6.45 16.07 16.56
CA MET A 20 -7.70 16.73 16.17
C MET A 20 -7.47 18.07 15.48
N LEU A 21 -6.43 18.82 15.88
CA LEU A 21 -6.08 20.12 15.32
C LEU A 21 -5.13 20.01 14.13
N SER A 22 -4.50 18.86 13.93
CA SER A 22 -3.65 18.62 12.77
C SER A 22 -4.51 18.63 11.49
N SER A 23 -3.91 19.05 10.37
CA SER A 23 -4.57 19.08 9.05
C SER A 23 -4.93 17.70 8.48
N LYS A 24 -4.77 16.64 9.26
CA LYS A 24 -5.30 15.30 8.95
C LYS A 24 -6.69 15.20 9.55
N PRO A 25 -7.74 15.42 8.77
CA PRO A 25 -9.07 15.39 9.32
C PRO A 25 -9.38 13.99 9.83
N SER A 26 -9.67 13.88 11.14
CA SER A 26 -10.81 13.14 11.64
C SER A 26 -10.89 11.64 11.37
N HIS A 27 -9.78 10.92 11.30
CA HIS A 27 -9.85 9.45 11.37
C HIS A 27 -9.59 8.95 12.80
N VAL A 28 -9.60 9.84 13.77
CA VAL A 28 -9.43 9.50 15.20
C VAL A 28 -10.77 9.71 15.90
N LEU A 29 -11.29 8.67 16.53
CA LEU A 29 -12.54 8.70 17.30
C LEU A 29 -12.27 8.23 18.72
N SER A 30 -12.95 8.85 19.70
CA SER A 30 -12.96 8.29 21.04
C SER A 30 -13.73 6.96 21.04
N GLN A 31 -13.26 5.99 21.80
CA GLN A 31 -13.96 4.70 21.95
C GLN A 31 -15.39 4.89 22.47
N LYS A 32 -15.61 5.85 23.38
CA LYS A 32 -16.94 6.16 23.86
C LYS A 32 -17.84 6.62 22.72
N TYR A 33 -17.40 7.62 21.92
CA TYR A 33 -18.21 8.13 20.82
C TYR A 33 -18.51 7.06 19.77
N PHE A 34 -17.52 6.22 19.46
CA PHE A 34 -17.70 5.11 18.53
C PHE A 34 -18.74 4.10 19.04
N ARG A 35 -18.70 3.73 20.34
CA ARG A 35 -19.72 2.88 20.95
C ARG A 35 -21.11 3.51 20.89
N ASP A 36 -21.23 4.80 21.24
CA ASP A 36 -22.50 5.50 21.21
C ASP A 36 -23.08 5.51 19.77
N LEU A 37 -22.24 5.68 18.75
CA LEU A 37 -22.65 5.57 17.35
C LEU A 37 -23.13 4.15 17.00
N LEU A 38 -22.44 3.12 17.46
CA LEU A 38 -22.84 1.73 17.22
C LEU A 38 -24.19 1.42 17.89
N TYR A 39 -24.39 1.82 19.15
CA TYR A 39 -25.65 1.59 19.85
C TYR A 39 -26.83 2.38 19.28
N ALA A 40 -26.59 3.46 18.57
CA ALA A 40 -27.62 4.25 17.90
C ALA A 40 -28.05 3.66 16.53
N GLN A 41 -27.43 2.59 16.06
CA GLN A 41 -27.77 1.94 14.79
C GLN A 41 -28.63 0.70 15.04
N ASP A 42 -29.69 0.55 14.26
CA ASP A 42 -30.54 -0.65 14.28
C ASP A 42 -29.93 -1.81 13.49
N ILE A 43 -29.02 -1.51 12.56
CA ILE A 43 -28.35 -2.48 11.69
C ILE A 43 -26.85 -2.17 11.68
N PHE A 44 -26.03 -3.19 11.93
CA PHE A 44 -24.57 -3.09 11.85
C PHE A 44 -24.08 -3.70 10.54
N GLU A 45 -23.19 -2.98 9.88
CA GLU A 45 -22.32 -3.59 8.88
C GLU A 45 -21.17 -4.32 9.57
N ASP A 46 -20.61 -5.34 8.93
CA ASP A 46 -19.42 -6.01 9.41
C ASP A 46 -18.24 -5.04 9.50
N LEU A 47 -17.59 -5.02 10.65
CA LEU A 47 -16.44 -4.18 10.94
C LEU A 47 -15.20 -5.05 11.14
N ILE A 48 -14.09 -4.60 10.59
CA ILE A 48 -12.79 -5.20 10.86
C ILE A 48 -12.08 -4.35 11.90
N VAL A 49 -11.67 -4.98 13.00
CA VAL A 49 -10.85 -4.36 14.05
C VAL A 49 -9.45 -4.95 13.98
N MET A 50 -8.45 -4.09 13.95
CA MET A 50 -7.05 -4.50 13.91
C MET A 50 -6.22 -3.61 14.85
N GLU A 51 -4.99 -4.03 15.15
CA GLU A 51 -4.05 -3.19 15.88
C GLU A 51 -3.68 -1.94 15.06
N GLU A 52 -3.35 -0.86 15.75
CA GLU A 52 -2.79 0.31 15.10
C GLU A 52 -1.38 0.01 14.60
N LEU A 53 -1.13 0.37 13.34
CA LEU A 53 0.16 0.15 12.69
C LEU A 53 0.90 1.48 12.51
N HIS A 54 2.22 1.42 12.61
CA HIS A 54 3.10 2.58 12.63
C HIS A 54 4.06 2.60 11.44
N PRO A 55 4.61 3.79 11.09
CA PRO A 55 5.68 3.88 10.09
C PRO A 55 6.91 3.01 10.46
N PRO A 56 7.71 2.61 9.47
CA PRO A 56 7.57 2.93 8.07
C PRO A 56 6.41 2.21 7.39
N TYR A 57 5.74 2.92 6.46
CA TYR A 57 4.72 2.32 5.60
C TYR A 57 5.35 1.91 4.28
N HIS A 58 5.07 0.69 3.87
CA HIS A 58 5.59 0.08 2.66
C HIS A 58 4.44 -0.19 1.68
N SER A 59 4.67 0.11 0.42
CA SER A 59 3.80 -0.28 -0.70
C SER A 59 4.64 -1.10 -1.67
N SER A 60 4.49 -2.41 -1.65
CA SER A 60 5.32 -3.30 -2.43
C SER A 60 4.55 -3.77 -3.67
N TYR A 61 5.11 -3.53 -4.84
CA TYR A 61 4.53 -3.85 -6.14
C TYR A 61 5.23 -5.07 -6.71
N THR A 62 4.45 -6.07 -7.06
CA THR A 62 4.95 -7.38 -7.47
C THR A 62 4.45 -7.73 -8.86
N LEU A 63 5.36 -8.21 -9.69
CA LEU A 63 5.08 -8.89 -10.95
C LEU A 63 5.37 -10.39 -10.78
N VAL A 64 4.44 -11.21 -11.22
CA VAL A 64 4.52 -12.68 -11.13
C VAL A 64 4.80 -13.25 -12.52
N GLN A 65 5.84 -14.06 -12.64
CA GLN A 65 6.16 -14.83 -13.84
C GLN A 65 6.35 -16.30 -13.46
N LYS A 66 5.31 -17.10 -13.68
CA LYS A 66 5.27 -18.50 -13.22
C LYS A 66 5.43 -18.59 -11.70
N GLU A 67 6.49 -19.25 -11.23
CA GLU A 67 6.80 -19.37 -9.79
C GLU A 67 7.75 -18.29 -9.28
N GLU A 68 8.22 -17.39 -10.16
CA GLU A 68 9.11 -16.31 -9.78
C GLU A 68 8.35 -14.99 -9.67
N VAL A 69 8.85 -14.13 -8.80
CA VAL A 69 8.31 -12.79 -8.59
C VAL A 69 9.40 -11.73 -8.75
N CYS A 70 8.98 -10.55 -9.14
CA CYS A 70 9.77 -9.33 -9.09
C CYS A 70 9.04 -8.33 -8.21
N THR A 71 9.62 -7.96 -7.09
CA THR A 71 9.01 -7.05 -6.14
C THR A 71 9.89 -5.82 -5.93
N LEU A 72 9.31 -4.63 -6.12
CA LEU A 72 9.89 -3.36 -5.71
C LEU A 72 9.09 -2.80 -4.55
N ASP A 73 9.78 -2.35 -3.53
CA ASP A 73 9.21 -1.81 -2.32
C ASP A 73 9.34 -0.29 -2.27
N HIS A 74 8.23 0.39 -2.05
CA HIS A 74 8.18 1.84 -1.88
C HIS A 74 8.00 2.18 -0.40
N ILE A 75 9.05 2.65 0.24
CA ILE A 75 9.01 3.15 1.61
C ILE A 75 8.48 4.59 1.57
N ARG A 76 7.34 4.82 2.19
CA ARG A 76 6.67 6.13 2.20
C ARG A 76 7.33 7.09 3.17
N GLU A 77 7.85 8.21 2.67
CA GLU A 77 8.31 9.34 3.50
C GLU A 77 7.20 10.39 3.68
N TRP A 78 6.39 10.63 2.64
CA TRP A 78 5.29 11.57 2.66
C TRP A 78 4.23 11.21 1.63
N GLY A 79 2.96 11.40 2.00
CA GLY A 79 1.84 11.11 1.10
C GLY A 79 0.48 11.24 1.79
N SER A 80 -0.56 10.98 1.03
CA SER A 80 -1.92 10.79 1.53
C SER A 80 -2.20 9.32 1.82
N ALA A 81 -3.38 9.01 2.35
CA ALA A 81 -3.81 7.63 2.62
C ALA A 81 -3.75 6.72 1.38
N SER A 82 -3.91 7.27 0.17
CA SER A 82 -3.99 6.50 -1.07
C SER A 82 -2.82 6.70 -2.03
N GLN A 83 -1.93 7.65 -1.76
CA GLN A 83 -0.85 7.98 -2.68
C GLN A 83 0.43 8.36 -1.95
N THR A 84 1.54 7.84 -2.43
CA THR A 84 2.86 8.25 -1.98
C THR A 84 3.36 9.38 -2.90
N PHE A 85 3.64 10.54 -2.32
CA PHE A 85 4.20 11.68 -3.04
C PHE A 85 5.72 11.76 -2.93
N ARG A 86 6.28 11.30 -1.82
CA ARG A 86 7.73 11.21 -1.64
C ARG A 86 8.05 9.90 -0.94
N GLY A 87 9.09 9.25 -1.40
CA GLY A 87 9.54 8.00 -0.82
C GLY A 87 10.84 7.48 -1.45
N VAL A 88 11.15 6.26 -1.07
CA VAL A 88 12.31 5.54 -1.55
C VAL A 88 11.83 4.26 -2.21
N VAL A 89 12.30 3.98 -3.43
CA VAL A 89 12.15 2.66 -4.06
C VAL A 89 13.36 1.85 -3.68
N ASN A 90 13.12 0.65 -3.20
CA ASN A 90 14.14 -0.29 -2.78
C ASN A 90 13.83 -1.71 -3.27
N TYR A 91 14.85 -2.55 -3.30
CA TYR A 91 14.70 -3.99 -3.41
C TYR A 91 15.01 -4.63 -2.06
N ASP A 92 14.04 -5.35 -1.52
CA ASP A 92 14.16 -6.09 -0.26
C ASP A 92 13.84 -7.57 -0.51
N LYS A 93 14.83 -8.42 -0.24
CA LYS A 93 14.72 -9.86 -0.51
C LYS A 93 13.69 -10.55 0.40
N ASP A 94 13.53 -10.09 1.63
CA ASP A 94 12.58 -10.69 2.56
C ASP A 94 11.14 -10.35 2.14
N ILE A 95 10.90 -9.13 1.69
CA ILE A 95 9.62 -8.72 1.11
C ILE A 95 9.37 -9.50 -0.19
N GLU A 96 10.36 -9.67 -1.05
CA GLU A 96 10.22 -10.47 -2.28
C GLU A 96 9.88 -11.93 -1.95
N ASN A 97 10.56 -12.55 -0.99
CA ASN A 97 10.25 -13.92 -0.55
C ASN A 97 8.82 -14.00 0.01
N PHE A 98 8.40 -13.01 0.77
CA PHE A 98 7.06 -12.94 1.31
C PHE A 98 6.00 -12.81 0.20
N THR A 99 6.21 -11.93 -0.77
CA THR A 99 5.30 -11.81 -1.93
C THR A 99 5.26 -13.06 -2.78
N LYS A 100 6.37 -13.81 -2.91
CA LYS A 100 6.41 -15.11 -3.58
C LYS A 100 5.53 -16.14 -2.88
N ILE A 101 5.55 -16.18 -1.55
CA ILE A 101 4.65 -17.04 -0.76
C ILE A 101 3.20 -16.65 -1.00
N LEU A 102 2.87 -15.36 -0.92
CA LEU A 102 1.50 -14.87 -1.15
C LEU A 102 1.02 -15.20 -2.57
N ALA A 103 1.86 -15.00 -3.58
CA ALA A 103 1.52 -15.32 -4.97
C ALA A 103 1.11 -16.79 -5.11
N ARG A 104 1.85 -17.70 -4.50
CA ARG A 104 1.56 -19.13 -4.53
C ARG A 104 0.31 -19.50 -3.73
N GLU A 105 0.19 -19.02 -2.49
CA GLU A 105 -0.92 -19.39 -1.59
C GLU A 105 -2.28 -18.88 -2.09
N TYR A 106 -2.30 -17.71 -2.75
CA TYR A 106 -3.52 -17.09 -3.26
C TYR A 106 -3.69 -17.19 -4.78
N ASN A 107 -2.82 -17.96 -5.48
CA ASN A 107 -2.82 -18.08 -6.94
C ASN A 107 -2.84 -16.73 -7.65
N LEU A 108 -2.01 -15.78 -7.18
CA LEU A 108 -1.92 -14.46 -7.79
C LEU A 108 -1.09 -14.53 -9.06
N GLU A 109 -1.59 -13.91 -10.13
CA GLU A 109 -0.96 -13.87 -11.43
C GLU A 109 -0.73 -12.42 -11.89
N TYR A 110 0.23 -12.23 -12.78
CA TYR A 110 0.58 -10.96 -13.41
C TYR A 110 1.07 -9.92 -12.42
N THR A 111 0.17 -9.15 -11.82
CA THR A 111 0.60 -8.11 -10.88
C THR A 111 -0.37 -7.94 -9.71
N PHE A 112 0.22 -7.71 -8.55
CA PHE A 112 -0.50 -7.33 -7.34
C PHE A 112 0.35 -6.35 -6.52
N ASN A 113 -0.26 -5.70 -5.55
CA ASN A 113 0.49 -4.95 -4.55
C ASN A 113 0.03 -5.30 -3.14
N ILE A 114 0.95 -5.17 -2.21
CA ILE A 114 0.70 -5.30 -0.78
C ILE A 114 1.09 -4.02 -0.07
N GLU A 115 0.41 -3.76 1.05
CA GLU A 115 0.76 -2.69 1.97
C GLU A 115 1.22 -3.32 3.29
N LEU A 116 2.38 -2.86 3.77
CA LEU A 116 2.98 -3.33 5.01
C LEU A 116 3.24 -2.14 5.94
N ALA A 117 3.16 -2.38 7.23
CA ALA A 117 3.52 -1.40 8.25
C ALA A 117 4.03 -2.10 9.51
N THR A 118 4.58 -1.33 10.44
CA THR A 118 5.18 -1.86 11.65
C THR A 118 4.13 -1.95 12.76
N ASN A 119 4.04 -3.09 13.43
CA ASN A 119 3.19 -3.25 14.60
C ASN A 119 3.85 -2.74 15.88
N SER A 120 3.14 -2.78 17.00
CA SER A 120 3.63 -2.32 18.31
C SER A 120 4.89 -3.07 18.82
N GLN A 121 5.17 -4.26 18.26
CA GLN A 121 6.37 -5.06 18.58
C GLN A 121 7.55 -4.77 17.63
N GLY A 122 7.41 -3.80 16.71
CA GLY A 122 8.43 -3.47 15.72
C GLY A 122 8.51 -4.46 14.54
N LYS A 123 7.52 -5.35 14.40
CA LYS A 123 7.47 -6.33 13.33
C LYS A 123 6.69 -5.78 12.13
N LEU A 124 7.25 -5.95 10.95
CA LEU A 124 6.55 -5.64 9.69
C LEU A 124 5.41 -6.63 9.45
N VAL A 125 4.21 -6.12 9.25
CA VAL A 125 3.00 -6.92 9.05
C VAL A 125 2.22 -6.44 7.84
N LEU A 126 1.58 -7.40 7.16
CA LEU A 126 0.67 -7.15 6.03
C LEU A 126 -0.68 -6.65 6.56
N PHE A 127 -1.19 -5.55 5.99
CA PHE A 127 -2.52 -5.06 6.33
C PHE A 127 -3.45 -4.87 5.11
N ASP A 128 -2.91 -4.85 3.90
CA ASP A 128 -3.71 -4.76 2.67
C ASP A 128 -3.07 -5.55 1.54
N LEU A 129 -3.88 -6.34 0.81
CA LEU A 129 -3.47 -7.07 -0.39
C LEU A 129 -4.42 -6.72 -1.53
N ASN A 130 -3.87 -6.21 -2.60
CA ASN A 130 -4.63 -5.76 -3.77
C ASN A 130 -4.21 -6.57 -5.01
N PRO A 131 -5.04 -7.47 -5.53
CA PRO A 131 -4.74 -8.27 -6.73
C PRO A 131 -4.93 -7.42 -8.00
N ARG A 132 -4.21 -6.32 -8.09
CA ARG A 132 -4.27 -5.33 -9.17
C ARG A 132 -3.04 -4.43 -9.18
N ILE A 133 -2.88 -3.69 -10.27
CA ILE A 133 -1.87 -2.63 -10.38
C ILE A 133 -2.11 -1.54 -9.33
N GLY A 134 -1.10 -1.22 -8.56
CA GLY A 134 -1.15 -0.18 -7.53
C GLY A 134 -1.00 1.24 -8.09
N ALA A 135 -1.53 2.22 -7.37
CA ALA A 135 -1.59 3.61 -7.84
C ALA A 135 -0.20 4.29 -8.03
N SER A 136 0.81 3.82 -7.31
CA SER A 136 2.17 4.37 -7.38
C SER A 136 3.15 3.53 -8.22
N SER A 137 2.70 2.40 -8.79
CA SER A 137 3.55 1.51 -9.59
C SER A 137 4.12 2.15 -10.87
N GLY A 138 3.52 3.25 -11.33
CA GLY A 138 4.04 4.02 -12.46
C GLY A 138 5.43 4.62 -12.24
N ILE A 139 5.84 4.77 -10.97
CA ILE A 139 7.19 5.24 -10.61
C ILE A 139 8.26 4.25 -11.07
N ASP A 140 7.97 2.96 -11.03
CA ASP A 140 8.91 1.90 -11.33
C ASP A 140 9.20 1.75 -12.84
N LYS A 141 8.36 2.36 -13.69
CA LYS A 141 8.58 2.39 -15.14
C LYS A 141 9.95 2.97 -15.50
N ASP A 142 10.35 4.05 -14.84
CA ASP A 142 11.64 4.70 -15.10
C ASP A 142 12.82 3.89 -14.56
N LEU A 143 12.53 2.89 -13.73
CA LEU A 143 13.49 1.90 -13.24
C LEU A 143 13.48 0.60 -14.07
N GLY A 144 12.72 0.57 -15.17
CA GLY A 144 12.63 -0.58 -16.08
C GLY A 144 11.47 -1.53 -15.78
N VAL A 145 10.66 -1.28 -14.74
CA VAL A 145 9.55 -2.15 -14.35
C VAL A 145 8.19 -1.49 -14.68
N ASN A 146 7.77 -1.62 -15.93
CA ASN A 146 6.45 -1.17 -16.38
C ASN A 146 5.43 -2.30 -16.19
N TYR A 147 4.78 -2.39 -15.02
CA TYR A 147 3.88 -3.49 -14.66
C TYR A 147 2.76 -3.74 -15.69
N PRO A 148 2.01 -2.74 -16.19
CA PRO A 148 0.99 -2.99 -17.22
C PRO A 148 1.56 -3.62 -18.50
N TYR A 149 2.67 -3.08 -18.99
CA TYR A 149 3.32 -3.57 -20.21
C TYR A 149 3.88 -4.98 -20.03
N LEU A 150 4.56 -5.22 -18.91
CA LEU A 150 5.14 -6.52 -18.60
C LEU A 150 4.06 -7.58 -18.37
N SER A 151 2.96 -7.22 -17.71
CA SER A 151 1.81 -8.12 -17.54
C SER A 151 1.19 -8.51 -18.89
N LEU A 152 1.09 -7.56 -19.83
CA LEU A 152 0.60 -7.85 -21.18
C LEU A 152 1.53 -8.81 -21.92
N LYS A 153 2.84 -8.63 -21.82
CA LYS A 153 3.82 -9.55 -22.41
C LYS A 153 3.66 -10.97 -21.86
N LEU A 154 3.54 -11.09 -20.53
CA LEU A 154 3.32 -12.38 -19.87
C LEU A 154 2.02 -13.04 -20.34
N LEU A 155 0.94 -12.27 -20.48
CA LEU A 155 -0.35 -12.76 -20.99
C LEU A 155 -0.22 -13.28 -22.43
N LEU A 156 0.65 -12.68 -23.24
CA LEU A 156 0.95 -13.13 -24.60
C LEU A 156 1.94 -14.30 -24.66
N GLY A 157 2.35 -14.82 -23.51
CA GLY A 157 3.29 -15.97 -23.43
C GLY A 157 4.75 -15.60 -23.61
N GLU A 158 5.11 -14.31 -23.63
CA GLU A 158 6.49 -13.88 -23.72
C GLU A 158 7.22 -14.09 -22.38
N ASN A 159 8.47 -14.55 -22.43
CA ASN A 159 9.36 -14.51 -21.28
C ASN A 159 9.94 -13.10 -21.15
N ILE A 160 9.97 -12.59 -19.93
CA ILE A 160 10.55 -11.29 -19.62
C ILE A 160 11.80 -11.47 -18.75
N GLU A 161 12.84 -10.69 -19.07
CA GLU A 161 14.02 -10.57 -18.24
C GLU A 161 13.87 -9.35 -17.33
N LEU A 162 14.01 -9.53 -16.03
CA LEU A 162 13.84 -8.49 -15.03
C LEU A 162 15.20 -8.14 -14.41
N ILE A 163 15.67 -6.93 -14.69
CA ILE A 163 16.95 -6.39 -14.19
C ILE A 163 16.66 -5.33 -13.13
N TYR A 164 16.10 -5.73 -12.00
CA TYR A 164 15.68 -4.81 -10.91
C TYR A 164 16.53 -4.93 -9.64
N LYS A 165 17.31 -6.00 -9.50
CA LYS A 165 18.06 -6.31 -8.25
C LYS A 165 19.17 -5.29 -7.91
N ASN A 166 19.48 -4.38 -8.84
CA ASN A 166 20.45 -3.30 -8.62
C ASN A 166 19.78 -1.96 -8.24
N ILE A 167 18.44 -1.97 -8.03
CA ILE A 167 17.71 -0.79 -7.61
C ILE A 167 17.76 -0.71 -6.10
N LEU A 168 18.62 0.17 -5.59
CA LEU A 168 18.76 0.39 -4.16
C LEU A 168 18.56 1.87 -3.83
N ASN A 169 17.68 2.15 -2.87
CA ASN A 169 17.50 3.46 -2.26
C ASN A 169 17.29 4.62 -3.27
N ARG A 170 16.50 4.39 -4.32
CA ARG A 170 16.15 5.43 -5.28
C ARG A 170 15.04 6.31 -4.73
N ARG A 171 15.37 7.54 -4.40
CA ARG A 171 14.38 8.52 -3.93
C ARG A 171 13.57 9.07 -5.09
N PHE A 172 12.29 9.27 -4.85
CA PHE A 172 11.38 9.91 -5.78
C PHE A 172 10.54 10.98 -5.10
N VAL A 173 10.13 11.95 -5.89
CA VAL A 173 9.12 12.94 -5.54
C VAL A 173 8.13 13.02 -6.71
N ARG A 174 6.85 12.90 -6.40
CA ARG A 174 5.77 13.13 -7.36
C ARG A 174 5.26 14.56 -7.20
N TYR A 175 4.99 15.21 -8.30
CA TYR A 175 4.35 16.52 -8.32
C TYR A 175 3.12 16.47 -9.22
N LEU A 176 2.16 17.32 -8.94
CA LEU A 176 1.02 17.55 -9.80
C LEU A 176 1.34 18.73 -10.73
N ASP A 177 0.95 18.58 -11.98
CA ASP A 177 1.04 19.61 -12.99
C ASP A 177 -0.35 19.84 -13.60
N TYR A 178 -0.53 20.94 -14.30
CA TYR A 178 -1.79 21.27 -14.96
C TYR A 178 -1.53 21.64 -16.41
N VAL A 179 -2.53 21.37 -17.24
CA VAL A 179 -2.52 21.74 -18.65
C VAL A 179 -3.68 22.70 -18.87
N TRP A 180 -3.39 23.82 -19.52
CA TRP A 180 -4.43 24.74 -19.96
C TRP A 180 -5.19 24.11 -21.12
N SER A 181 -6.52 24.16 -21.05
CA SER A 181 -7.39 23.83 -22.18
C SER A 181 -8.07 25.11 -22.67
N ASP A 182 -8.15 25.27 -23.97
CA ASP A 182 -8.96 26.30 -24.62
C ASP A 182 -10.45 26.05 -24.44
#